data_cb747ff2115cc997f7fdba9daf9a4915
#
_entry.id   cb747ff2115cc997f7fdba9daf9a4915
#
_cell.length_a   1.000
_cell.length_b   1.000
_cell.length_c   1.000
_cell.angle_alpha   90.00
_cell.angle_beta   90.00
_cell.angle_gamma   90.00
#
_symmetry.space_group_name_H-M   'P 1'
#
loop_
_entity.id
_entity.type
_entity.pdbx_description
1 polymer ?
#
loop_
_entity_poly.entity_id
_entity_poly.type
_entity_poly.pdbx_seq_one_letter_code
_entity_poly.pdbx_strand_id
1 'polypeptide(L)'
;GIGSPMSTFAIGKNLKETSEVIGHGDFKYKVDKKWGVQNSNNFPVNHCHEMVMDNKNRIFMTTTHPKNNVLIYNQSGKIEGSWSIGYSSAHGLTIVDEGGEEFLYITDPDKHMVCKTDLKGRKILELDYPKEIKEYNSAEDFKPTETTVAPNGDIFIADGYGKDFIIKYDSKGNYIKHFGGRGDKSNQFDCCHGITLDTREKNNPSLLISSRT
;
A
#
# COMPACT_ATOMS: atom_id res chain seq x y z
N GLY A 1 -20.87 67.82 -20.95
CA GLY A 1 -20.82 66.98 -19.79
C GLY A 1 -19.80 65.89 -20.02
N ILE A 2 -18.63 65.98 -19.37
CA ILE A 2 -17.55 65.02 -19.50
C ILE A 2 -17.71 64.07 -18.33
N GLY A 3 -18.09 62.78 -18.61
CA GLY A 3 -18.17 61.76 -17.61
C GLY A 3 -16.80 61.09 -17.44
N SER A 4 -16.21 61.19 -16.25
CA SER A 4 -15.02 60.41 -15.84
C SER A 4 -15.35 58.95 -15.64
N PRO A 5 -14.47 58.03 -16.05
CA PRO A 5 -14.67 56.62 -15.74
C PRO A 5 -14.27 56.35 -14.28
N MET A 6 -15.19 55.78 -13.50
CA MET A 6 -14.91 55.20 -12.20
C MET A 6 -14.01 53.96 -12.38
N SER A 7 -12.76 54.01 -11.90
CA SER A 7 -11.92 52.85 -11.76
C SER A 7 -12.38 52.02 -10.56
N THR A 8 -12.95 50.88 -10.84
CA THR A 8 -13.22 49.85 -9.84
C THR A 8 -11.89 49.19 -9.39
N PHE A 9 -11.45 49.55 -8.19
CA PHE A 9 -10.39 48.78 -7.51
C PHE A 9 -10.94 47.41 -7.13
N ALA A 10 -10.51 46.38 -7.87
CA ALA A 10 -10.69 45.02 -7.43
C ALA A 10 -9.73 44.75 -6.25
N ILE A 11 -10.28 44.79 -5.03
CA ILE A 11 -9.56 44.32 -3.84
C ILE A 11 -9.45 42.79 -3.99
N GLY A 12 -8.31 42.34 -4.50
CA GLY A 12 -7.93 40.96 -4.46
C GLY A 12 -7.82 40.53 -2.98
N LYS A 13 -8.84 39.84 -2.45
CA LYS A 13 -8.71 39.13 -1.20
C LYS A 13 -7.62 38.07 -1.40
N ASN A 14 -6.41 38.33 -0.93
CA ASN A 14 -5.45 37.31 -0.62
C ASN A 14 -6.07 36.43 0.49
N LEU A 15 -6.82 35.42 0.09
CA LEU A 15 -7.18 34.30 0.95
C LEU A 15 -5.85 33.66 1.36
N LYS A 16 -5.33 34.01 2.54
CA LYS A 16 -4.31 33.18 3.20
C LYS A 16 -4.88 31.77 3.24
N GLU A 17 -4.30 30.86 2.46
CA GLU A 17 -4.58 29.43 2.61
C GLU A 17 -4.26 29.08 4.07
N THR A 18 -5.29 29.04 4.90
CA THR A 18 -5.16 28.51 6.25
C THR A 18 -4.90 27.03 6.09
N SER A 19 -3.67 26.62 6.43
CA SER A 19 -3.32 25.20 6.45
C SER A 19 -4.27 24.50 7.40
N GLU A 20 -4.98 23.50 6.89
CA GLU A 20 -5.88 22.66 7.67
C GLU A 20 -5.07 21.87 8.70
N VAL A 21 -5.44 21.99 9.96
CA VAL A 21 -4.88 21.20 11.07
C VAL A 21 -5.91 20.15 11.45
N ILE A 22 -5.51 18.89 11.39
CA ILE A 22 -6.33 17.74 11.76
C ILE A 22 -5.73 17.02 12.97
N GLY A 23 -6.52 16.15 13.62
CA GLY A 23 -6.10 15.40 14.80
C GLY A 23 -6.58 16.03 16.11
N HIS A 24 -6.22 15.39 17.23
CA HIS A 24 -6.64 15.80 18.58
C HIS A 24 -5.52 15.57 19.60
N GLY A 25 -5.61 16.22 20.77
CA GLY A 25 -4.61 16.14 21.83
C GLY A 25 -3.22 16.56 21.33
N ASP A 26 -2.23 15.72 21.59
CA ASP A 26 -0.85 15.92 21.16
C ASP A 26 -0.59 15.45 19.71
N PHE A 27 -1.55 14.76 19.10
CA PHE A 27 -1.47 14.25 17.73
C PHE A 27 -2.16 15.21 16.77
N LYS A 28 -1.50 16.34 16.48
CA LYS A 28 -1.97 17.33 15.53
C LYS A 28 -1.07 17.39 14.32
N TYR A 29 -1.69 17.42 13.14
CA TYR A 29 -1.00 17.38 11.86
C TYR A 29 -1.44 18.55 10.98
N LYS A 30 -0.49 19.17 10.32
CA LYS A 30 -0.76 20.17 9.29
C LYS A 30 -0.87 19.48 7.94
N VAL A 31 -1.99 19.69 7.24
CA VAL A 31 -2.18 19.15 5.89
C VAL A 31 -1.44 20.03 4.88
N ASP A 32 -0.51 19.45 4.15
CA ASP A 32 0.10 20.07 2.96
C ASP A 32 -0.60 19.57 1.69
N LYS A 33 -1.55 20.36 1.20
CA LYS A 33 -2.32 20.02 -0.01
C LYS A 33 -1.50 20.15 -1.31
N LYS A 34 -0.29 20.67 -1.24
CA LYS A 34 0.60 20.84 -2.40
C LYS A 34 1.69 19.79 -2.48
N TRP A 35 1.83 18.96 -1.45
CA TRP A 35 2.76 17.86 -1.46
C TRP A 35 2.31 16.79 -2.46
N GLY A 36 3.26 16.19 -3.17
CA GLY A 36 2.95 15.11 -4.11
C GLY A 36 2.29 15.58 -5.41
N VAL A 37 2.58 16.82 -5.87
CA VAL A 37 2.04 17.34 -7.14
C VAL A 37 2.42 16.40 -8.28
N GLN A 38 1.39 15.92 -8.97
CA GLN A 38 1.52 14.98 -10.07
C GLN A 38 1.57 15.67 -11.41
N ASN A 39 2.44 15.18 -12.28
CA ASN A 39 2.37 15.44 -13.71
C ASN A 39 1.64 14.26 -14.37
N SER A 40 0.33 14.36 -14.53
CA SER A 40 -0.53 13.31 -15.08
C SER A 40 -0.18 12.91 -16.51
N ASN A 41 0.52 13.76 -17.26
CA ASN A 41 0.97 13.43 -18.60
C ASN A 41 2.17 12.44 -18.57
N ASN A 42 3.09 12.64 -17.63
CA ASN A 42 4.30 11.82 -17.51
C ASN A 42 4.11 10.63 -16.56
N PHE A 43 3.35 10.85 -15.49
CA PHE A 43 3.12 9.87 -14.43
C PHE A 43 1.61 9.70 -14.17
N PRO A 44 0.85 9.16 -15.15
CA PRO A 44 -0.56 8.91 -14.93
C PRO A 44 -0.76 7.88 -13.81
N VAL A 45 -1.74 8.13 -12.95
CA VAL A 45 -2.17 7.25 -11.88
C VAL A 45 -3.66 6.98 -11.97
N ASN A 46 -4.05 5.85 -11.41
CA ASN A 46 -5.44 5.55 -11.10
C ASN A 46 -5.60 5.48 -9.58
N HIS A 47 -6.34 4.51 -9.06
CA HIS A 47 -6.49 4.32 -7.63
C HIS A 47 -5.13 4.13 -6.96
N CYS A 48 -4.79 5.03 -6.05
CA CYS A 48 -3.58 4.94 -5.22
C CYS A 48 -3.99 4.32 -3.89
N HIS A 49 -3.27 3.28 -3.46
CA HIS A 49 -3.69 2.51 -2.28
C HIS A 49 -2.77 2.71 -1.09
N GLU A 50 -1.50 2.52 -1.25
CA GLU A 50 -0.59 2.46 -0.13
C GLU A 50 0.75 3.13 -0.38
N MET A 51 1.42 3.52 0.70
CA MET A 51 2.73 4.17 0.66
C MET A 51 3.65 3.58 1.71
N VAL A 52 4.91 3.40 1.32
CA VAL A 52 6.00 3.03 2.24
C VAL A 52 7.19 3.95 2.04
N MET A 53 8.05 4.04 3.03
CA MET A 53 9.26 4.87 2.96
C MET A 53 10.51 3.99 3.10
N ASP A 54 11.50 4.18 2.22
CA ASP A 54 12.77 3.48 2.26
C ASP A 54 13.77 4.14 3.23
N ASN A 55 14.87 3.48 3.46
CA ASN A 55 15.99 3.98 4.31
C ASN A 55 16.64 5.27 3.80
N LYS A 56 16.33 5.69 2.57
CA LYS A 56 16.79 6.96 1.98
C LYS A 56 15.72 8.05 2.07
N ASN A 57 14.63 7.80 2.80
CA ASN A 57 13.49 8.68 2.96
C ASN A 57 12.76 8.99 1.64
N ARG A 58 12.80 8.09 0.66
CA ARG A 58 11.96 8.16 -0.52
C ARG A 58 10.64 7.46 -0.22
N ILE A 59 9.56 7.96 -0.77
CA ILE A 59 8.22 7.39 -0.60
C ILE A 59 7.84 6.64 -1.87
N PHE A 60 7.49 5.38 -1.71
CA PHE A 60 6.97 4.52 -2.76
C PHE A 60 5.46 4.44 -2.59
N MET A 61 4.70 4.64 -3.65
CA MET A 61 3.24 4.62 -3.65
C MET A 61 2.71 3.69 -4.73
N THR A 62 1.84 2.75 -4.35
CA THR A 62 1.16 1.88 -5.32
C THR A 62 0.02 2.59 -6.03
N THR A 63 -0.16 2.26 -7.30
CA THR A 63 -1.30 2.68 -8.12
C THR A 63 -1.75 1.54 -9.04
N THR A 64 -3.03 1.53 -9.40
CA THR A 64 -3.58 0.54 -10.35
C THR A 64 -3.31 0.91 -11.80
N HIS A 65 -2.58 2.00 -12.08
CA HIS A 65 -2.28 2.37 -13.46
C HIS A 65 -1.21 1.46 -14.07
N PRO A 66 -1.48 0.79 -15.22
CA PRO A 66 -0.61 -0.26 -15.75
C PRO A 66 0.79 0.21 -16.16
N LYS A 67 0.99 1.51 -16.40
CA LYS A 67 2.32 2.07 -16.70
C LYS A 67 3.13 2.45 -15.46
N ASN A 68 2.49 2.64 -14.32
CA ASN A 68 3.09 3.17 -13.11
C ASN A 68 2.52 2.46 -11.88
N ASN A 69 2.83 1.17 -11.72
CA ASN A 69 2.35 0.46 -10.50
C ASN A 69 2.96 1.01 -9.23
N VAL A 70 4.17 1.58 -9.34
CA VAL A 70 4.83 2.25 -8.22
C VAL A 70 5.39 3.59 -8.68
N LEU A 71 5.05 4.64 -7.95
CA LEU A 71 5.65 5.96 -8.03
C LEU A 71 6.64 6.17 -6.89
N ILE A 72 7.73 6.87 -7.16
CA ILE A 72 8.79 7.16 -6.20
C ILE A 72 8.88 8.66 -6.02
N TYR A 73 8.63 9.13 -4.79
CA TYR A 73 8.72 10.53 -4.40
C TYR A 73 9.92 10.76 -3.49
N ASN A 74 10.52 11.93 -3.58
CA ASN A 74 11.38 12.41 -2.51
C ASN A 74 10.57 13.10 -1.40
N GLN A 75 11.23 13.50 -0.33
CA GLN A 75 10.59 14.15 0.82
C GLN A 75 9.85 15.45 0.49
N SER A 76 10.26 16.16 -0.56
CA SER A 76 9.59 17.39 -0.99
C SER A 76 8.33 17.14 -1.82
N GLY A 77 7.96 15.88 -2.08
CA GLY A 77 6.82 15.50 -2.90
C GLY A 77 7.09 15.55 -4.41
N LYS A 78 8.36 15.68 -4.84
CA LYS A 78 8.72 15.60 -6.25
C LYS A 78 8.85 14.13 -6.65
N ILE A 79 8.24 13.76 -7.79
CA ILE A 79 8.40 12.42 -8.37
C ILE A 79 9.82 12.30 -8.94
N GLU A 80 10.55 11.26 -8.51
CA GLU A 80 11.90 10.91 -8.98
C GLU A 80 11.88 9.78 -10.00
N GLY A 81 10.80 9.01 -10.05
CA GLY A 81 10.66 7.91 -10.98
C GLY A 81 9.38 7.12 -10.79
N SER A 82 9.19 6.17 -11.67
CA SER A 82 8.13 5.18 -11.59
C SER A 82 8.54 3.90 -12.31
N TRP A 83 7.88 2.81 -12.00
CA TRP A 83 8.01 1.56 -12.72
C TRP A 83 6.71 0.75 -12.64
N SER A 84 6.62 -0.28 -13.47
CA SER A 84 5.48 -1.17 -13.50
C SER A 84 5.92 -2.62 -13.62
N ILE A 85 5.13 -3.50 -13.01
CA ILE A 85 5.24 -4.96 -13.15
C ILE A 85 4.04 -5.54 -13.89
N GLY A 86 3.19 -4.68 -14.47
CA GLY A 86 2.03 -5.07 -15.26
C GLY A 86 0.82 -5.46 -14.41
N TYR A 87 0.73 -4.95 -13.19
CA TYR A 87 -0.41 -5.19 -12.29
C TYR A 87 -1.53 -4.19 -12.60
N SER A 88 -2.77 -4.71 -12.70
CA SER A 88 -3.96 -3.90 -12.97
C SER A 88 -4.70 -3.47 -11.71
N SER A 89 -4.42 -4.14 -10.60
CA SER A 89 -5.06 -3.91 -9.31
C SER A 89 -4.05 -3.92 -8.16
N ALA A 90 -2.83 -3.35 -8.41
CA ALA A 90 -1.81 -3.24 -7.36
C ALA A 90 -2.39 -2.57 -6.12
N HIS A 91 -2.39 -3.29 -4.99
CA HIS A 91 -3.14 -2.95 -3.78
C HIS A 91 -2.22 -2.76 -2.58
N GLY A 92 -1.89 -3.80 -1.84
CA GLY A 92 -1.00 -3.73 -0.69
C GLY A 92 0.45 -3.47 -1.07
N LEU A 93 1.18 -2.78 -0.20
CA LEU A 93 2.59 -2.45 -0.38
C LEU A 93 3.32 -2.52 0.95
N THR A 94 4.19 -3.49 1.09
CA THR A 94 5.06 -3.65 2.27
C THR A 94 6.51 -3.47 1.87
N ILE A 95 7.30 -2.73 2.65
CA ILE A 95 8.75 -2.66 2.50
C ILE A 95 9.44 -3.46 3.60
N VAL A 96 10.47 -4.21 3.24
CA VAL A 96 11.20 -5.07 4.15
C VAL A 96 12.70 -4.91 3.93
N ASP A 97 13.44 -4.68 5.01
CA ASP A 97 14.90 -4.73 5.01
C ASP A 97 15.35 -6.17 5.31
N GLU A 98 16.05 -6.76 4.37
CA GLU A 98 16.61 -8.11 4.49
C GLU A 98 18.15 -8.01 4.53
N GLY A 99 18.66 -7.67 5.71
CA GLY A 99 20.12 -7.58 5.92
C GLY A 99 20.79 -6.39 5.25
N GLY A 100 20.09 -5.25 5.16
CA GLY A 100 20.57 -4.00 4.59
C GLY A 100 20.20 -3.80 3.12
N GLU A 101 19.47 -4.73 2.52
CA GLU A 101 18.84 -4.58 1.20
C GLU A 101 17.32 -4.55 1.36
N GLU A 102 16.68 -3.52 0.78
CA GLU A 102 15.24 -3.33 0.90
C GLU A 102 14.50 -3.89 -0.30
N PHE A 103 13.38 -4.56 -0.02
CA PHE A 103 12.48 -5.16 -0.99
C PHE A 103 11.05 -4.69 -0.77
N LEU A 104 10.28 -4.69 -1.85
CA LEU A 104 8.85 -4.40 -1.83
C LEU A 104 8.06 -5.68 -2.06
N TYR A 105 7.02 -5.88 -1.28
CA TYR A 105 5.99 -6.87 -1.52
C TYR A 105 4.73 -6.16 -1.98
N ILE A 106 4.20 -6.57 -3.12
CA ILE A 106 3.04 -5.94 -3.76
C ILE A 106 1.98 -6.99 -4.00
N THR A 107 0.77 -6.75 -3.52
CA THR A 107 -0.39 -7.61 -3.80
C THR A 107 -1.14 -7.13 -5.03
N ASP A 108 -1.69 -8.05 -5.82
CA ASP A 108 -2.67 -7.74 -6.86
C ASP A 108 -3.83 -8.74 -6.79
N PRO A 109 -5.01 -8.34 -6.28
CA PRO A 109 -6.16 -9.22 -6.16
C PRO A 109 -6.74 -9.68 -7.49
N ASP A 110 -6.59 -8.91 -8.57
CA ASP A 110 -7.08 -9.30 -9.90
C ASP A 110 -6.10 -10.21 -10.66
N LYS A 111 -4.81 -10.15 -10.31
CA LYS A 111 -3.80 -11.09 -10.78
C LYS A 111 -3.67 -12.33 -9.90
N HIS A 112 -4.35 -12.34 -8.76
CA HIS A 112 -4.35 -13.47 -7.82
C HIS A 112 -2.95 -13.81 -7.34
N MET A 113 -2.12 -12.79 -7.05
CA MET A 113 -0.72 -13.03 -6.69
C MET A 113 -0.12 -11.93 -5.81
N VAL A 114 0.99 -12.28 -5.21
CA VAL A 114 1.90 -11.37 -4.51
C VAL A 114 3.26 -11.41 -5.18
N CYS A 115 3.87 -10.24 -5.40
CA CYS A 115 5.20 -10.15 -5.99
C CYS A 115 6.17 -9.46 -5.02
N LYS A 116 7.32 -10.09 -4.79
CA LYS A 116 8.49 -9.45 -4.19
C LYS A 116 9.35 -8.83 -5.28
N THR A 117 9.71 -7.56 -5.14
CA THR A 117 10.61 -6.86 -6.06
C THR A 117 11.74 -6.18 -5.30
N ASP A 118 12.84 -5.86 -6.00
CA ASP A 118 13.74 -4.82 -5.54
C ASP A 118 13.08 -3.42 -5.68
N LEU A 119 13.75 -2.38 -5.18
CA LEU A 119 13.22 -1.01 -5.24
C LEU A 119 13.17 -0.42 -6.67
N LYS A 120 13.69 -1.15 -7.66
CA LYS A 120 13.66 -0.76 -9.08
C LYS A 120 12.60 -1.52 -9.88
N GLY A 121 11.82 -2.40 -9.22
CA GLY A 121 10.77 -3.18 -9.86
C GLY A 121 11.24 -4.48 -10.50
N ARG A 122 12.48 -4.92 -10.28
CA ARG A 122 12.92 -6.25 -10.70
C ARG A 122 12.27 -7.31 -9.82
N LYS A 123 11.50 -8.19 -10.42
CA LYS A 123 10.84 -9.30 -9.72
C LYS A 123 11.86 -10.28 -9.14
N ILE A 124 11.68 -10.66 -7.89
CA ILE A 124 12.53 -11.60 -7.14
C ILE A 124 11.76 -12.89 -6.85
N LEU A 125 10.49 -12.76 -6.44
CA LEU A 125 9.62 -13.89 -6.08
C LEU A 125 8.19 -13.53 -6.48
N GLU A 126 7.46 -14.51 -7.02
CA GLU A 126 6.02 -14.40 -7.26
C GLU A 126 5.32 -15.55 -6.54
N LEU A 127 4.29 -15.22 -5.77
CA LEU A 127 3.44 -16.16 -5.04
C LEU A 127 2.05 -16.10 -5.65
N ASP A 128 1.65 -17.16 -6.31
CA ASP A 128 0.30 -17.36 -6.81
C ASP A 128 -0.59 -18.03 -5.74
N TYR A 129 -1.82 -18.40 -6.10
CA TYR A 129 -2.72 -19.01 -5.14
C TYR A 129 -2.17 -20.38 -4.63
N PRO A 130 -2.25 -20.64 -3.31
CA PRO A 130 -1.72 -21.86 -2.72
C PRO A 130 -2.63 -23.05 -3.01
N LYS A 131 -2.17 -23.98 -3.85
CA LYS A 131 -2.87 -25.21 -4.24
C LYS A 131 -3.08 -26.18 -3.09
N GLU A 132 -2.33 -26.01 -2.00
CA GLU A 132 -2.42 -26.76 -0.76
C GLU A 132 -3.71 -26.46 0.01
N ILE A 133 -4.33 -25.29 -0.20
CA ILE A 133 -5.58 -24.88 0.42
C ILE A 133 -6.73 -25.40 -0.43
N LYS A 134 -7.40 -26.45 0.05
CA LYS A 134 -8.48 -27.14 -0.69
C LYS A 134 -9.76 -26.32 -0.86
N GLU A 135 -9.91 -25.29 -0.04
CA GLU A 135 -11.01 -24.33 -0.11
C GLU A 135 -10.95 -23.42 -1.35
N TYR A 136 -9.78 -23.31 -1.99
CA TYR A 136 -9.63 -22.64 -3.28
C TYR A 136 -9.97 -23.61 -4.42
N ASN A 137 -10.97 -23.26 -5.23
CA ASN A 137 -11.33 -24.04 -6.41
C ASN A 137 -10.47 -23.67 -7.62
N SER A 138 -10.00 -22.42 -7.65
CA SER A 138 -9.14 -21.88 -8.71
C SER A 138 -8.37 -20.66 -8.21
N ALA A 139 -7.53 -20.07 -9.04
CA ALA A 139 -6.82 -18.83 -8.74
C ALA A 139 -7.78 -17.66 -8.43
N GLU A 140 -8.97 -17.63 -9.03
CA GLU A 140 -9.98 -16.59 -8.84
C GLU A 140 -10.46 -16.45 -7.39
N ASP A 141 -10.30 -17.51 -6.59
CA ASP A 141 -10.64 -17.52 -5.17
C ASP A 141 -9.60 -16.82 -4.29
N PHE A 142 -8.37 -16.63 -4.79
CA PHE A 142 -7.27 -15.96 -4.07
C PHE A 142 -7.19 -14.49 -4.50
N LYS A 143 -7.47 -13.58 -3.57
CA LYS A 143 -7.47 -12.13 -3.82
C LYS A 143 -6.76 -11.40 -2.68
N PRO A 144 -5.41 -11.43 -2.69
CA PRO A 144 -4.61 -10.89 -1.60
C PRO A 144 -4.75 -9.38 -1.47
N THR A 145 -4.92 -8.91 -0.24
CA THR A 145 -5.07 -7.49 0.09
C THR A 145 -3.79 -6.89 0.63
N GLU A 146 -3.07 -7.58 1.50
CA GLU A 146 -1.89 -7.06 2.16
C GLU A 146 -0.93 -8.16 2.57
N THR A 147 0.34 -7.77 2.85
CA THR A 147 1.38 -8.67 3.32
C THR A 147 2.08 -8.12 4.56
N THR A 148 2.72 -9.00 5.31
CA THR A 148 3.76 -8.64 6.29
C THR A 148 4.81 -9.74 6.36
N VAL A 149 6.04 -9.38 6.71
CA VAL A 149 7.16 -10.34 6.76
C VAL A 149 7.77 -10.34 8.17
N ALA A 150 7.90 -11.53 8.73
CA ALA A 150 8.50 -11.72 10.04
C ALA A 150 10.05 -11.62 9.98
N PRO A 151 10.72 -11.36 11.11
CA PRO A 151 12.18 -11.22 11.15
C PRO A 151 12.96 -12.46 10.67
N ASN A 152 12.34 -13.65 10.70
CA ASN A 152 12.92 -14.88 10.16
C ASN A 152 12.69 -15.06 8.66
N GLY A 153 12.04 -14.08 8.00
CA GLY A 153 11.72 -14.10 6.58
C GLY A 153 10.39 -14.78 6.22
N ASP A 154 9.63 -15.30 7.19
CA ASP A 154 8.30 -15.86 6.91
C ASP A 154 7.36 -14.77 6.42
N ILE A 155 6.64 -15.07 5.33
CA ILE A 155 5.73 -14.15 4.66
C ILE A 155 4.30 -14.48 5.07
N PHE A 156 3.55 -13.48 5.52
CA PHE A 156 2.12 -13.60 5.81
C PHE A 156 1.32 -12.78 4.81
N ILE A 157 0.29 -13.39 4.24
CA ILE A 157 -0.60 -12.77 3.25
C ILE A 157 -2.02 -12.80 3.79
N ALA A 158 -2.68 -11.65 3.78
CA ALA A 158 -4.12 -11.54 4.02
C ALA A 158 -4.86 -11.68 2.69
N ASP A 159 -5.75 -12.68 2.60
CA ASP A 159 -6.60 -12.95 1.42
C ASP A 159 -7.98 -12.30 1.60
N GLY A 160 -8.01 -11.01 1.90
CA GLY A 160 -9.22 -10.33 2.38
C GLY A 160 -10.32 -10.11 1.35
N TYR A 161 -10.01 -10.14 0.06
CA TYR A 161 -11.03 -10.11 -1.01
C TYR A 161 -11.34 -11.51 -1.56
N GLY A 162 -10.64 -12.54 -1.08
CA GLY A 162 -10.87 -13.95 -1.42
C GLY A 162 -11.65 -14.69 -0.33
N LYS A 163 -11.01 -15.60 0.35
CA LYS A 163 -11.60 -16.49 1.38
C LYS A 163 -11.34 -16.03 2.82
N ASP A 164 -10.71 -14.88 3.03
CA ASP A 164 -10.33 -14.36 4.36
C ASP A 164 -9.34 -15.22 5.13
N PHE A 165 -8.49 -15.97 4.43
CA PHE A 165 -7.39 -16.67 5.06
C PHE A 165 -6.20 -15.74 5.32
N ILE A 166 -5.48 -16.03 6.40
CA ILE A 166 -4.11 -15.57 6.59
C ILE A 166 -3.20 -16.73 6.23
N ILE A 167 -2.40 -16.54 5.19
CA ILE A 167 -1.58 -17.59 4.60
C ILE A 167 -0.12 -17.32 4.92
N LYS A 168 0.57 -18.35 5.41
CA LYS A 168 1.97 -18.27 5.78
C LYS A 168 2.83 -19.05 4.79
N TYR A 169 3.86 -18.41 4.27
CA TYR A 169 4.94 -18.99 3.47
C TYR A 169 6.28 -18.83 4.18
N ASP A 170 7.26 -19.66 3.82
CA ASP A 170 8.65 -19.40 4.18
C ASP A 170 9.27 -18.30 3.30
N SER A 171 10.50 -17.90 3.59
CA SER A 171 11.23 -16.86 2.85
C SER A 171 11.52 -17.22 1.38
N LYS A 172 11.35 -18.49 1.00
CA LYS A 172 11.53 -18.97 -0.39
C LYS A 172 10.22 -19.09 -1.15
N GLY A 173 9.08 -18.79 -0.49
CA GLY A 173 7.75 -18.89 -1.07
C GLY A 173 7.14 -20.29 -0.99
N ASN A 174 7.66 -21.18 -0.16
CA ASN A 174 7.01 -22.46 0.10
C ASN A 174 5.88 -22.28 1.12
N TYR A 175 4.69 -22.80 0.78
CA TYR A 175 3.55 -22.79 1.69
C TYR A 175 3.87 -23.55 2.99
N ILE A 176 3.47 -22.95 4.13
CA ILE A 176 3.62 -23.56 5.45
C ILE A 176 2.26 -23.94 6.03
N LYS A 177 1.35 -22.96 6.14
CA LYS A 177 0.01 -23.14 6.71
C LYS A 177 -0.87 -21.94 6.42
N HIS A 178 -2.14 -22.08 6.71
CA HIS A 178 -3.10 -20.98 6.77
C HIS A 178 -3.99 -21.09 8.01
N PHE A 179 -4.69 -20.00 8.32
CA PHE A 179 -5.70 -19.96 9.37
C PHE A 179 -6.70 -18.84 9.07
N GLY A 180 -7.75 -18.70 9.88
CA GLY A 180 -8.81 -17.74 9.66
C GLY A 180 -9.90 -18.31 8.77
N GLY A 181 -10.18 -17.62 7.68
CA GLY A 181 -11.29 -17.88 6.77
C GLY A 181 -12.49 -17.02 7.11
N ARG A 182 -13.42 -16.91 6.16
CA ARG A 182 -14.60 -16.05 6.28
C ARG A 182 -15.56 -16.55 7.35
N GLY A 183 -16.02 -15.64 8.23
CA GLY A 183 -17.03 -15.94 9.23
C GLY A 183 -16.98 -14.98 10.43
N ASP A 184 -17.84 -15.28 11.41
CA ASP A 184 -18.07 -14.45 12.61
C ASP A 184 -17.50 -15.05 13.91
N LYS A 185 -16.80 -16.19 13.82
CA LYS A 185 -16.17 -16.79 14.99
C LYS A 185 -14.89 -16.04 15.36
N SER A 186 -14.44 -16.22 16.60
CA SER A 186 -13.25 -15.53 17.15
C SER A 186 -11.95 -15.76 16.40
N ASN A 187 -11.87 -16.79 15.56
CA ASN A 187 -10.72 -17.13 14.73
C ASN A 187 -11.00 -16.95 13.21
N GLN A 188 -12.09 -16.24 12.86
CA GLN A 188 -12.49 -15.97 11.49
C GLN A 188 -12.50 -14.47 11.23
N PHE A 189 -12.54 -14.09 9.97
CA PHE A 189 -12.51 -12.70 9.52
C PHE A 189 -13.66 -12.43 8.54
N ASP A 190 -13.99 -11.15 8.39
CA ASP A 190 -14.81 -10.66 7.30
C ASP A 190 -14.06 -9.49 6.66
N CYS A 191 -13.53 -9.72 5.48
CA CYS A 191 -12.62 -8.83 4.76
C CYS A 191 -11.36 -8.46 5.58
N CYS A 192 -10.48 -9.44 5.84
CA CYS A 192 -9.17 -9.20 6.48
C CYS A 192 -8.28 -8.35 5.54
N HIS A 193 -8.40 -7.03 5.66
CA HIS A 193 -7.88 -6.10 4.67
C HIS A 193 -6.42 -5.69 4.91
N GLY A 194 -6.05 -5.45 6.15
CA GLY A 194 -4.70 -5.09 6.54
C GLY A 194 -4.08 -6.10 7.48
N ILE A 195 -2.77 -6.30 7.37
CA ILE A 195 -2.00 -7.16 8.27
C ILE A 195 -0.65 -6.51 8.57
N THR A 196 -0.24 -6.53 9.82
CA THR A 196 1.10 -6.09 10.22
C THR A 196 1.63 -6.91 11.37
N LEU A 197 2.97 -6.96 11.49
CA LEU A 197 3.63 -7.65 12.58
C LEU A 197 3.82 -6.68 13.76
N ASP A 198 3.31 -7.05 14.92
CA ASP A 198 3.57 -6.36 16.18
C ASP A 198 4.82 -6.95 16.84
N THR A 199 5.90 -6.17 16.87
CA THR A 199 7.19 -6.55 17.44
C THR A 199 7.49 -5.86 18.77
N ARG A 200 6.51 -5.21 19.40
CA ARG A 200 6.70 -4.54 20.69
C ARG A 200 7.15 -5.54 21.77
N GLU A 201 6.64 -6.75 21.73
CA GLU A 201 7.14 -7.88 22.49
C GLU A 201 8.12 -8.69 21.66
N LYS A 202 9.41 -8.36 21.74
CA LYS A 202 10.46 -8.93 20.89
C LYS A 202 10.51 -10.47 20.87
N ASN A 203 10.22 -11.12 22.00
CA ASN A 203 10.27 -12.57 22.14
C ASN A 203 8.96 -13.28 21.78
N ASN A 204 7.89 -12.51 21.55
CA ASN A 204 6.57 -13.05 21.24
C ASN A 204 5.83 -12.12 20.26
N PRO A 205 6.33 -11.97 19.02
CA PRO A 205 5.67 -11.12 18.04
C PRO A 205 4.29 -11.66 17.70
N SER A 206 3.35 -10.78 17.46
CA SER A 206 1.98 -11.12 17.09
C SER A 206 1.57 -10.46 15.76
N LEU A 207 0.57 -11.03 15.11
CA LEU A 207 -0.02 -10.41 13.92
C LEU A 207 -1.22 -9.54 14.35
N LEU A 208 -1.22 -8.30 13.92
CA LEU A 208 -2.39 -7.43 13.97
C LEU A 208 -3.09 -7.51 12.61
N ILE A 209 -4.35 -7.93 12.62
CA ILE A 209 -5.15 -8.12 11.41
C ILE A 209 -6.38 -7.23 11.53
N SER A 210 -6.60 -6.36 10.54
CA SER A 210 -7.80 -5.54 10.48
C SER A 210 -8.89 -6.22 9.65
N SER A 211 -10.03 -6.52 10.28
CA SER A 211 -11.27 -6.90 9.61
C SER A 211 -12.10 -5.66 9.34
N ARG A 212 -12.71 -5.54 8.16
CA ARG A 212 -13.39 -4.29 7.73
C ARG A 212 -14.85 -4.19 8.12
N THR A 213 -15.43 -5.23 8.67
CA THR A 213 -16.87 -5.28 9.07
C THR A 213 -17.01 -5.61 10.52
#